data_c5e76f59a7cfdcce1fe6826d1be7baa3
#
_entry.id   c5e76f59a7cfdcce1fe6826d1be7baa3
#
_cell.length_a   1.000
_cell.length_b   1.000
_cell.length_c   1.000
_cell.angle_alpha   90.00
_cell.angle_beta   90.00
_cell.angle_gamma   90.00
#
_symmetry.space_group_name_H-M   'P 1'
#
loop_
_entity.id
_entity.type
_entity.pdbx_description
1 polymer ?
#
loop_
_entity_poly.entity_id
_entity_poly.type
_entity_poly.pdbx_seq_one_letter_code
_entity_poly.pdbx_strand_id
1 'polypeptide(L)'
;MRSHGWIRDVKNKDRWLSENLGYDERFTFVNEGYNVRLSEPQAAMGLVQLDKLHGFVAARQHNAAYLNKALSQYDSFLKPQKQTENSTHSWFGFPLLVEEAAPFSRDEICSFLNENGVETRPVIAGNLARHPGTNLFNYKTSGTLDGADAVMERGFAVACQQSLNAEALASMTQVY
;
A
#
# COMPACT_ATOMS: atom_id res chain seq x y z
N MET A 1 12.47 11.28 16.60
CA MET A 1 12.64 10.96 18.03
C MET A 1 11.69 9.85 18.45
N ARG A 2 12.14 8.61 18.20
CA ARG A 2 11.34 7.39 18.39
C ARG A 2 11.43 6.78 19.79
N SER A 3 12.26 7.37 20.68
CA SER A 3 12.63 6.80 21.99
C SER A 3 12.44 7.85 23.08
N HIS A 4 11.24 8.36 23.24
CA HIS A 4 10.86 9.32 24.29
C HIS A 4 11.68 10.63 24.35
N GLY A 5 12.69 10.81 23.52
CA GLY A 5 13.63 11.91 23.57
C GLY A 5 14.82 11.68 24.51
N TRP A 6 15.15 10.42 24.85
CA TRP A 6 16.28 10.07 25.68
C TRP A 6 17.64 10.46 25.08
N ILE A 7 18.52 10.94 25.92
CA ILE A 7 19.89 11.30 25.55
C ILE A 7 20.73 10.10 25.10
N ARG A 8 20.48 8.91 25.63
CA ARG A 8 21.24 7.68 25.30
C ARG A 8 21.22 7.30 23.83
N ASP A 9 20.20 7.73 23.09
CA ASP A 9 20.03 7.46 21.66
C ASP A 9 20.58 8.62 20.79
N VAL A 10 21.18 9.64 21.38
CA VAL A 10 21.75 10.82 20.70
C VAL A 10 23.21 10.56 20.30
N LYS A 11 23.56 10.85 19.03
CA LYS A 11 24.93 10.61 18.54
C LYS A 11 25.98 11.53 19.16
N ASN A 12 25.63 12.78 19.44
CA ASN A 12 26.56 13.81 20.02
C ASN A 12 26.16 14.07 21.46
N LYS A 13 26.38 13.11 22.34
CA LYS A 13 25.97 13.17 23.75
C LYS A 13 26.68 14.24 24.53
N ASP A 14 27.98 14.47 24.26
CA ASP A 14 28.86 15.35 25.05
C ASP A 14 28.33 16.77 25.17
N ARG A 15 27.73 17.28 24.10
CA ARG A 15 27.07 18.60 24.11
C ARG A 15 25.96 18.68 25.17
N TRP A 16 25.14 17.63 25.26
CA TRP A 16 23.99 17.61 26.15
C TRP A 16 24.37 17.27 27.59
N LEU A 17 25.40 16.43 27.76
CA LEU A 17 25.89 16.06 29.08
C LEU A 17 26.60 17.25 29.79
N SER A 18 27.31 18.11 29.05
CA SER A 18 27.91 19.31 29.58
C SER A 18 26.91 20.35 30.11
N GLU A 19 25.71 20.36 29.55
CA GLU A 19 24.61 21.26 29.92
C GLU A 19 23.75 20.74 31.08
N ASN A 20 23.81 19.42 31.37
CA ASN A 20 22.90 18.71 32.29
C ASN A 20 23.66 17.97 33.40
N LEU A 21 24.60 18.64 34.02
CA LEU A 21 25.42 18.11 35.11
C LEU A 21 24.54 17.69 36.30
N GLY A 22 24.62 16.40 36.68
CA GLY A 22 23.96 15.86 37.87
C GLY A 22 22.78 14.92 37.60
N TYR A 23 22.39 14.72 36.35
CA TYR A 23 21.37 13.74 35.99
C TYR A 23 21.98 12.43 35.53
N ASP A 24 21.30 11.31 35.81
CA ASP A 24 21.67 9.98 35.26
C ASP A 24 21.42 9.97 33.76
N GLU A 25 22.46 9.74 32.96
CA GLU A 25 22.37 9.67 31.50
C GLU A 25 21.29 8.69 31.02
N ARG A 26 21.06 7.58 31.72
CA ARG A 26 20.07 6.55 31.36
C ARG A 26 18.64 7.05 31.41
N PHE A 27 18.39 8.11 32.19
CA PHE A 27 17.06 8.65 32.44
C PHE A 27 16.91 10.14 32.09
N THR A 28 17.93 10.71 31.43
CA THR A 28 17.87 12.10 30.99
C THR A 28 17.15 12.23 29.66
N PHE A 29 16.18 13.14 29.60
CA PHE A 29 15.42 13.47 28.42
C PHE A 29 15.82 14.86 27.94
N VAL A 30 16.21 14.98 26.68
CA VAL A 30 16.71 16.23 26.07
C VAL A 30 15.74 16.81 25.04
N ASN A 31 14.66 16.11 24.78
CA ASN A 31 13.60 16.58 23.90
C ASN A 31 12.30 15.79 24.13
N GLU A 32 11.21 16.29 23.58
CA GLU A 32 9.97 15.51 23.42
C GLU A 32 10.17 14.40 22.39
N GLY A 33 9.58 13.23 22.65
CA GLY A 33 9.68 12.12 21.75
C GLY A 33 8.55 11.09 21.92
N TYR A 34 8.32 10.35 20.85
CA TYR A 34 7.31 9.31 20.80
C TYR A 34 7.81 8.00 21.38
N ASN A 35 6.91 7.15 21.83
CA ASN A 35 7.19 5.74 22.15
C ASN A 35 6.91 4.88 20.91
N VAL A 36 7.83 4.90 19.96
CA VAL A 36 7.68 4.20 18.68
C VAL A 36 8.87 3.29 18.35
N ARG A 37 9.50 2.74 19.39
CA ARG A 37 10.52 1.70 19.21
C ARG A 37 9.86 0.36 18.92
N LEU A 38 10.42 -0.34 17.94
CA LEU A 38 10.09 -1.73 17.68
C LEU A 38 10.51 -2.59 18.88
N SER A 39 9.65 -3.51 19.31
CA SER A 39 10.02 -4.50 20.33
C SER A 39 10.88 -5.62 19.73
N GLU A 40 11.69 -6.30 20.55
CA GLU A 40 12.55 -7.40 20.09
C GLU A 40 11.77 -8.52 19.41
N PRO A 41 10.59 -8.98 19.90
CA PRO A 41 9.79 -9.98 19.18
C PRO A 41 9.35 -9.53 17.79
N GLN A 42 8.95 -8.26 17.64
CA GLN A 42 8.59 -7.70 16.32
C GLN A 42 9.79 -7.64 15.39
N ALA A 43 10.97 -7.26 15.91
CA ALA A 43 12.21 -7.23 15.14
C ALA A 43 12.62 -8.64 14.68
N ALA A 44 12.53 -9.63 15.56
CA ALA A 44 12.84 -11.03 15.23
C ALA A 44 11.90 -11.58 14.15
N MET A 45 10.60 -11.30 14.23
CA MET A 45 9.64 -11.64 13.18
C MET A 45 10.00 -10.95 11.86
N GLY A 46 10.39 -9.67 11.93
CA GLY A 46 10.78 -8.88 10.75
C GLY A 46 11.98 -9.49 10.00
N LEU A 47 12.98 -9.98 10.71
CA LEU A 47 14.14 -10.65 10.12
C LEU A 47 13.73 -11.88 9.30
N VAL A 48 12.89 -12.75 9.86
CA VAL A 48 12.37 -13.93 9.16
C VAL A 48 11.55 -13.55 7.91
N GLN A 49 10.77 -12.46 7.98
CA GLN A 49 10.00 -11.99 6.82
C GLN A 49 10.90 -11.37 5.75
N LEU A 50 11.99 -10.72 6.15
CA LEU A 50 12.94 -10.12 5.24
C LEU A 50 13.63 -11.17 4.35
N ASP A 51 13.97 -12.33 4.92
CA ASP A 51 14.54 -13.45 4.16
C ASP A 51 13.58 -13.98 3.07
N LYS A 52 12.27 -13.85 3.27
CA LYS A 52 11.23 -14.27 2.33
C LYS A 52 10.89 -13.21 1.27
N LEU A 53 11.32 -11.97 1.46
CA LEU A 53 10.85 -10.80 0.70
C LEU A 53 11.04 -10.98 -0.82
N HIS A 54 12.20 -11.46 -1.25
CA HIS A 54 12.47 -11.67 -2.69
C HIS A 54 11.50 -12.68 -3.32
N GLY A 55 11.20 -13.77 -2.60
CA GLY A 55 10.21 -14.76 -3.03
C GLY A 55 8.80 -14.17 -3.12
N PHE A 56 8.42 -13.33 -2.15
CA PHE A 56 7.12 -12.67 -2.17
C PHE A 56 6.96 -11.71 -3.34
N VAL A 57 8.01 -10.92 -3.63
CA VAL A 57 8.00 -9.99 -4.78
C VAL A 57 7.90 -10.75 -6.08
N ALA A 58 8.71 -11.80 -6.27
CA ALA A 58 8.69 -12.63 -7.48
C ALA A 58 7.31 -13.28 -7.71
N ALA A 59 6.70 -13.85 -6.67
CA ALA A 59 5.38 -14.45 -6.77
C ALA A 59 4.29 -13.41 -7.15
N ARG A 60 4.31 -12.22 -6.54
CA ARG A 60 3.39 -11.13 -6.87
C ARG A 60 3.55 -10.65 -8.31
N GLN A 61 4.77 -10.53 -8.80
CA GLN A 61 5.05 -10.17 -10.19
C GLN A 61 4.54 -11.24 -11.17
N HIS A 62 4.74 -12.52 -10.84
CA HIS A 62 4.20 -13.63 -11.60
C HIS A 62 2.66 -13.57 -11.67
N ASN A 63 2.00 -13.38 -10.53
CA ASN A 63 0.55 -13.29 -10.44
C ASN A 63 0.01 -12.11 -11.25
N ALA A 64 0.65 -10.94 -11.15
CA ALA A 64 0.25 -9.77 -11.92
C ALA A 64 0.41 -9.98 -13.43
N ALA A 65 1.51 -10.62 -13.86
CA ALA A 65 1.72 -10.96 -15.27
C ALA A 65 0.65 -11.94 -15.78
N TYR A 66 0.29 -12.94 -14.96
CA TYR A 66 -0.78 -13.87 -15.27
C TYR A 66 -2.13 -13.16 -15.43
N LEU A 67 -2.51 -12.35 -14.45
CA LEU A 67 -3.77 -11.59 -14.46
C LEU A 67 -3.83 -10.62 -15.66
N ASN A 68 -2.74 -9.92 -15.92
CA ASN A 68 -2.65 -9.01 -17.06
C ASN A 68 -2.87 -9.73 -18.40
N LYS A 69 -2.27 -10.92 -18.56
CA LYS A 69 -2.45 -11.74 -19.75
C LYS A 69 -3.88 -12.27 -19.86
N ALA A 70 -4.42 -12.81 -18.78
CA ALA A 70 -5.77 -13.41 -18.79
C ALA A 70 -6.87 -12.38 -19.04
N LEU A 71 -6.72 -11.16 -18.47
CA LEU A 71 -7.70 -10.09 -18.59
C LEU A 71 -7.52 -9.22 -19.85
N SER A 72 -6.50 -9.43 -20.66
CA SER A 72 -6.26 -8.64 -21.88
C SER A 72 -7.40 -8.71 -22.89
N GLN A 73 -8.19 -9.77 -22.88
CA GLN A 73 -9.39 -9.89 -23.73
C GLN A 73 -10.48 -8.87 -23.37
N TYR A 74 -10.43 -8.29 -22.18
CA TYR A 74 -11.38 -7.29 -21.68
C TYR A 74 -10.80 -5.85 -21.70
N ASP A 75 -9.70 -5.62 -22.39
CA ASP A 75 -9.00 -4.32 -22.43
C ASP A 75 -9.87 -3.15 -22.90
N SER A 76 -10.98 -3.42 -23.62
CA SER A 76 -11.96 -2.39 -23.99
C SER A 76 -12.80 -1.88 -22.82
N PHE A 77 -12.89 -2.64 -21.73
CA PHE A 77 -13.74 -2.35 -20.57
C PHE A 77 -12.98 -2.23 -19.26
N LEU A 78 -11.87 -2.95 -19.12
CA LEU A 78 -11.06 -3.01 -17.90
C LEU A 78 -9.61 -2.66 -18.22
N LYS A 79 -9.10 -1.57 -17.61
CA LYS A 79 -7.70 -1.16 -17.79
C LYS A 79 -6.88 -1.53 -16.55
N PRO A 80 -5.94 -2.47 -16.67
CA PRO A 80 -5.00 -2.74 -15.60
C PRO A 80 -3.99 -1.59 -15.45
N GLN A 81 -3.51 -1.42 -14.22
CA GLN A 81 -2.40 -0.50 -13.95
C GLN A 81 -1.16 -0.94 -14.75
N LYS A 82 -0.56 -0.01 -15.46
CA LYS A 82 0.71 -0.24 -16.15
C LYS A 82 1.89 -0.01 -15.20
N GLN A 83 2.90 -0.87 -15.30
CA GLN A 83 4.18 -0.64 -14.64
C GLN A 83 4.91 0.51 -15.37
N THR A 84 5.45 1.44 -14.60
CA THR A 84 6.26 2.54 -15.15
C THR A 84 7.58 1.98 -15.70
N GLU A 85 8.04 2.51 -16.81
CA GLU A 85 9.35 2.14 -17.39
C GLU A 85 10.48 2.33 -16.37
N ASN A 86 11.46 1.47 -16.42
CA ASN A 86 12.63 1.45 -15.52
C ASN A 86 12.27 1.33 -14.03
N SER A 87 11.10 0.78 -13.72
CA SER A 87 10.67 0.47 -12.35
C SER A 87 10.36 -1.01 -12.17
N THR A 88 10.41 -1.48 -10.92
CA THR A 88 9.98 -2.82 -10.54
C THR A 88 8.85 -2.71 -9.55
N HIS A 89 7.67 -3.18 -9.90
CA HIS A 89 6.47 -3.12 -9.07
C HIS A 89 6.30 -4.42 -8.27
N SER A 90 5.99 -4.30 -6.98
CA SER A 90 5.77 -5.46 -6.09
C SER A 90 4.31 -5.89 -5.97
N TRP A 91 3.38 -5.17 -6.59
CA TRP A 91 1.96 -5.50 -6.70
C TRP A 91 1.29 -5.83 -5.35
N PHE A 92 0.98 -4.80 -4.57
CA PHE A 92 0.21 -4.95 -3.33
C PHE A 92 -1.18 -5.58 -3.60
N GLY A 93 -1.84 -5.13 -4.65
CA GLY A 93 -3.03 -5.69 -5.27
C GLY A 93 -2.90 -5.53 -6.78
N PHE A 94 -3.87 -6.00 -7.54
CA PHE A 94 -3.94 -5.82 -8.98
C PHE A 94 -5.07 -4.83 -9.30
N PRO A 95 -4.75 -3.52 -9.49
CA PRO A 95 -5.75 -2.50 -9.76
C PRO A 95 -6.27 -2.57 -11.19
N LEU A 96 -7.55 -2.37 -11.31
CA LEU A 96 -8.31 -2.29 -12.57
C LEU A 96 -9.14 -1.00 -12.55
N LEU A 97 -9.22 -0.34 -13.69
CA LEU A 97 -10.12 0.78 -13.92
C LEU A 97 -11.21 0.36 -14.91
N VAL A 98 -12.47 0.56 -14.54
CA VAL A 98 -13.60 0.37 -15.46
C VAL A 98 -13.63 1.55 -16.42
N GLU A 99 -13.59 1.26 -17.72
CA GLU A 99 -13.65 2.29 -18.76
C GLU A 99 -15.07 2.89 -18.87
N GLU A 100 -15.16 4.13 -19.33
CA GLU A 100 -16.46 4.81 -19.49
C GLU A 100 -17.38 4.10 -20.50
N ALA A 101 -16.78 3.44 -21.48
CA ALA A 101 -17.50 2.69 -22.51
C ALA A 101 -17.94 1.27 -22.04
N ALA A 102 -17.61 0.88 -20.82
CA ALA A 102 -18.02 -0.42 -20.30
C ALA A 102 -19.56 -0.49 -20.16
N PRO A 103 -20.18 -1.64 -20.47
CA PRO A 103 -21.63 -1.82 -20.33
C PRO A 103 -22.06 -2.05 -18.86
N PHE A 104 -21.16 -1.88 -17.90
CA PHE A 104 -21.36 -2.06 -16.46
C PHE A 104 -20.58 -1.01 -15.68
N SER A 105 -21.05 -0.70 -14.49
CA SER A 105 -20.37 0.15 -13.53
C SER A 105 -19.35 -0.64 -12.69
N ARG A 106 -18.47 0.08 -11.99
CA ARG A 106 -17.57 -0.54 -10.99
C ARG A 106 -18.34 -1.33 -9.94
N ASP A 107 -19.45 -0.79 -9.44
CA ASP A 107 -20.20 -1.41 -8.35
C ASP A 107 -20.89 -2.71 -8.82
N GLU A 108 -21.36 -2.75 -10.05
CA GLU A 108 -21.93 -3.97 -10.64
C GLU A 108 -20.89 -5.06 -10.82
N ILE A 109 -19.73 -4.77 -11.42
CA ILE A 109 -18.66 -5.76 -11.57
C ILE A 109 -18.11 -6.23 -10.22
N CYS A 110 -17.93 -5.32 -9.25
CA CYS A 110 -17.47 -5.69 -7.92
C CYS A 110 -18.46 -6.59 -7.18
N SER A 111 -19.75 -6.31 -7.27
CA SER A 111 -20.79 -7.17 -6.69
C SER A 111 -20.76 -8.56 -7.30
N PHE A 112 -20.74 -8.63 -8.63
CA PHE A 112 -20.66 -9.89 -9.37
C PHE A 112 -19.41 -10.71 -8.98
N LEU A 113 -18.23 -10.11 -8.96
CA LEU A 113 -16.99 -10.77 -8.58
C LEU A 113 -17.04 -11.30 -7.14
N ASN A 114 -17.51 -10.48 -6.19
CA ASN A 114 -17.62 -10.87 -4.79
C ASN A 114 -18.61 -12.05 -4.59
N GLU A 115 -19.75 -12.05 -5.28
CA GLU A 115 -20.74 -13.13 -5.25
C GLU A 115 -20.16 -14.44 -5.81
N ASN A 116 -19.20 -14.34 -6.72
CA ASN A 116 -18.52 -15.49 -7.32
C ASN A 116 -17.16 -15.81 -6.66
N GLY A 117 -16.92 -15.31 -5.44
CA GLY A 117 -15.76 -15.68 -4.62
C GLY A 117 -14.47 -14.93 -4.93
N VAL A 118 -14.52 -13.89 -5.77
CA VAL A 118 -13.37 -13.00 -6.05
C VAL A 118 -13.52 -11.72 -5.26
N GLU A 119 -12.83 -11.63 -4.12
CA GLU A 119 -12.89 -10.44 -3.28
C GLU A 119 -12.32 -9.21 -3.99
N THR A 120 -13.08 -8.12 -3.97
CA THR A 120 -12.67 -6.83 -4.54
C THR A 120 -12.45 -5.81 -3.43
N ARG A 121 -11.57 -4.84 -3.70
CA ARG A 121 -11.30 -3.70 -2.82
C ARG A 121 -11.26 -2.41 -3.63
N PRO A 122 -11.69 -1.28 -3.09
CA PRO A 122 -11.40 0.01 -3.72
C PRO A 122 -9.89 0.22 -3.78
N VAL A 123 -9.44 1.04 -4.73
CA VAL A 123 -8.03 1.43 -4.81
C VAL A 123 -7.73 2.41 -3.66
N ILE A 124 -7.54 1.84 -2.48
CA ILE A 124 -7.32 2.52 -1.20
C ILE A 124 -8.33 3.67 -0.98
N ALA A 125 -7.86 4.91 -0.98
CA ALA A 125 -8.69 6.09 -0.76
C ALA A 125 -9.14 6.78 -2.07
N GLY A 126 -8.64 6.34 -3.22
CA GLY A 126 -8.88 7.07 -4.48
C GLY A 126 -8.37 8.51 -4.41
N ASN A 127 -9.27 9.48 -4.39
CA ASN A 127 -8.92 10.90 -4.28
C ASN A 127 -9.08 11.44 -2.85
N LEU A 128 -7.96 11.56 -2.12
CA LEU A 128 -7.96 12.08 -0.74
C LEU A 128 -8.55 13.50 -0.64
N ALA A 129 -8.43 14.33 -1.69
CA ALA A 129 -9.00 15.68 -1.67
C ALA A 129 -10.54 15.71 -1.60
N ARG A 130 -11.19 14.58 -1.88
CA ARG A 130 -12.65 14.43 -1.78
C ARG A 130 -13.10 13.89 -0.39
N HIS A 131 -12.16 13.47 0.45
CA HIS A 131 -12.50 12.95 1.78
C HIS A 131 -12.74 14.07 2.80
N PRO A 132 -13.73 13.93 3.69
CA PRO A 132 -14.05 14.95 4.70
C PRO A 132 -12.85 15.31 5.60
N GLY A 133 -11.96 14.34 5.87
CA GLY A 133 -10.78 14.56 6.72
C GLY A 133 -9.80 15.60 6.19
N THR A 134 -9.76 15.84 4.89
CA THR A 134 -8.89 16.87 4.31
C THR A 134 -9.33 18.28 4.66
N ASN A 135 -10.61 18.49 4.99
CA ASN A 135 -11.13 19.80 5.43
C ASN A 135 -10.53 20.27 6.77
N LEU A 136 -9.87 19.37 7.51
CA LEU A 136 -9.17 19.69 8.76
C LEU A 136 -7.80 20.35 8.53
N PHE A 137 -7.31 20.39 7.31
CA PHE A 137 -5.98 20.87 6.94
C PHE A 137 -6.04 22.00 5.93
N ASN A 138 -5.10 22.95 6.05
CA ASN A 138 -4.86 23.93 4.98
C ASN A 138 -4.02 23.26 3.90
N TYR A 139 -4.60 23.02 2.72
CA TYR A 139 -3.90 22.42 1.59
C TYR A 139 -4.22 23.15 0.29
N LYS A 140 -3.39 22.92 -0.71
CA LYS A 140 -3.61 23.40 -2.08
C LYS A 140 -3.62 22.20 -3.02
N THR A 141 -4.54 22.21 -3.98
CA THR A 141 -4.53 21.29 -5.11
C THR A 141 -3.72 21.91 -6.25
N SER A 142 -3.00 21.09 -6.99
CA SER A 142 -2.26 21.48 -8.20
C SER A 142 -2.81 20.72 -9.39
N GLY A 143 -3.22 21.45 -10.41
CA GLY A 143 -3.85 20.87 -11.61
C GLY A 143 -5.27 20.35 -11.39
N THR A 144 -5.77 19.62 -12.37
CA THR A 144 -7.03 18.86 -12.26
C THR A 144 -6.79 17.55 -11.51
N LEU A 145 -7.80 17.06 -10.84
CA LEU A 145 -7.72 15.78 -10.12
C LEU A 145 -8.43 14.64 -10.86
N ASP A 146 -8.66 14.80 -12.16
CA ASP A 146 -9.48 13.92 -13.00
C ASP A 146 -9.04 12.45 -12.92
N GLY A 147 -7.71 12.20 -12.94
CA GLY A 147 -7.18 10.85 -12.80
C GLY A 147 -7.45 10.23 -11.42
N ALA A 148 -7.35 11.04 -10.35
CA ALA A 148 -7.65 10.58 -8.99
C ALA A 148 -9.15 10.38 -8.79
N ASP A 149 -9.99 11.23 -9.36
CA ASP A 149 -11.44 11.09 -9.37
C ASP A 149 -11.85 9.84 -10.15
N ALA A 150 -11.29 9.60 -11.34
CA ALA A 150 -11.53 8.37 -12.11
C ALA A 150 -11.18 7.10 -11.33
N VAL A 151 -10.05 7.09 -10.62
CA VAL A 151 -9.67 5.94 -9.76
C VAL A 151 -10.64 5.79 -8.59
N MET A 152 -11.10 6.88 -7.99
CA MET A 152 -12.04 6.84 -6.88
C MET A 152 -13.42 6.31 -7.31
N GLU A 153 -13.90 6.71 -8.47
CA GLU A 153 -15.23 6.39 -8.99
C GLU A 153 -15.27 5.01 -9.66
N ARG A 154 -14.26 4.70 -10.45
CA ARG A 154 -14.25 3.56 -11.38
C ARG A 154 -13.15 2.53 -11.08
N GLY A 155 -12.26 2.80 -10.12
CA GLY A 155 -11.15 1.92 -9.76
C GLY A 155 -11.53 0.88 -8.71
N PHE A 156 -11.05 -0.34 -8.91
CA PHE A 156 -11.08 -1.41 -7.90
C PHE A 156 -9.81 -2.26 -8.02
N ALA A 157 -9.53 -3.09 -7.04
CA ALA A 157 -8.40 -4.01 -7.07
C ALA A 157 -8.84 -5.41 -6.65
N VAL A 158 -8.20 -6.41 -7.24
CA VAL A 158 -8.33 -7.81 -6.83
C VAL A 158 -7.04 -8.29 -6.19
N ALA A 159 -7.09 -9.46 -5.52
CA ALA A 159 -5.93 -10.05 -4.88
C ALA A 159 -4.81 -10.34 -5.89
N CYS A 160 -3.56 -10.06 -5.46
CA CYS A 160 -2.34 -10.36 -6.22
C CYS A 160 -1.23 -10.92 -5.31
N GLN A 161 -1.61 -11.35 -4.11
CA GLN A 161 -0.68 -11.73 -3.05
C GLN A 161 0.07 -13.03 -3.38
N GLN A 162 1.21 -13.22 -2.73
CA GLN A 162 2.12 -14.35 -2.95
C GLN A 162 1.57 -15.71 -2.57
N SER A 163 0.47 -15.77 -1.81
CA SER A 163 -0.18 -17.04 -1.42
C SER A 163 -1.17 -17.58 -2.45
N LEU A 164 -1.47 -16.84 -3.52
CA LEU A 164 -2.30 -17.35 -4.60
C LEU A 164 -1.55 -18.43 -5.38
N ASN A 165 -2.14 -19.61 -5.45
CA ASN A 165 -1.65 -20.71 -6.28
C ASN A 165 -2.25 -20.64 -7.70
N ALA A 166 -1.79 -21.50 -8.59
CA ALA A 166 -2.23 -21.52 -9.99
C ALA A 166 -3.73 -21.80 -10.14
N GLU A 167 -4.30 -22.64 -9.27
CA GLU A 167 -5.72 -22.97 -9.27
C GLU A 167 -6.58 -21.75 -8.89
N ALA A 168 -6.18 -21.02 -7.84
CA ALA A 168 -6.86 -19.79 -7.42
C ALA A 168 -6.80 -18.71 -8.50
N LEU A 169 -5.64 -18.53 -9.15
CA LEU A 169 -5.49 -17.58 -10.26
C LEU A 169 -6.37 -17.96 -11.45
N ALA A 170 -6.42 -19.23 -11.81
CA ALA A 170 -7.27 -19.72 -12.88
C ALA A 170 -8.75 -19.51 -12.55
N SER A 171 -9.18 -19.89 -11.34
CA SER A 171 -10.55 -19.68 -10.86
C SER A 171 -10.94 -18.20 -10.88
N MET A 172 -10.08 -17.31 -10.38
CA MET A 172 -10.34 -15.86 -10.42
C MET A 172 -10.60 -15.34 -11.84
N THR A 173 -9.84 -15.83 -12.84
CA THR A 173 -9.95 -15.32 -14.21
C THR A 173 -11.07 -15.97 -15.03
N GLN A 174 -11.66 -17.05 -14.55
CA GLN A 174 -12.84 -17.67 -15.16
C GLN A 174 -14.14 -16.95 -14.81
N VAL A 175 -14.15 -16.13 -13.78
CA VAL A 175 -15.33 -15.40 -13.33
C VAL A 175 -15.58 -14.15 -14.17
N TYR A 176 -14.54 -13.56 -14.78
CA TYR A 176 -14.67 -12.38 -15.64
C TYR A 176 -15.33 -12.79 -17.00
#